data_481d508d12c46f0ed094dad5a8ec3a21
#
_entry.id   481d508d12c46f0ed094dad5a8ec3a21
#
_cell.length_a   1.000
_cell.length_b   1.000
_cell.length_c   1.000
_cell.angle_alpha   90.00
_cell.angle_beta   90.00
_cell.angle_gamma   90.00
#
_symmetry.space_group_name_H-M   'P 1'
#
loop_
_entity.id
_entity.type
_entity.pdbx_description
1 polymer ?
#
loop_
_entity_poly.entity_id
_entity_poly.type
_entity_poly.pdbx_seq_one_letter_code
_entity_poly.pdbx_strand_id
1 'polypeptide(L)'
;MTNLLERAQGLSGQLVAWRHHLHQIPEVDMDLPQTTAYISSELDKMNLTHQILPNGAGILGELGQGERTLLLRSDIDALPIKEESGETFASTNGCMHACGHDLHATVLLGALSILKAEEETLGGRVRFLFQTGEETMSGAKEVVRQGHLEGVDAAFAAHAIAQI
;
A
#
# COMPACT_ATOMS: atom_id res chain seq x y z
N MET A 1 10.14 19.22 17.33
CA MET A 1 9.51 18.38 16.31
C MET A 1 10.62 17.65 15.57
N THR A 2 10.68 16.33 15.69
CA THR A 2 11.62 15.52 14.90
C THR A 2 11.28 15.72 13.42
N ASN A 3 12.29 15.94 12.58
CA ASN A 3 12.09 16.15 11.15
C ASN A 3 11.47 14.88 10.53
N LEU A 4 10.44 15.01 9.70
CA LEU A 4 9.81 13.87 9.01
C LEU A 4 10.80 13.01 8.25
N LEU A 5 11.84 13.62 7.67
CA LEU A 5 12.91 12.90 6.97
C LEU A 5 13.70 12.01 7.93
N GLU A 6 14.05 12.50 9.11
CA GLU A 6 14.76 11.70 10.13
C GLU A 6 13.93 10.50 10.59
N ARG A 7 12.61 10.68 10.74
CA ARG A 7 11.69 9.59 11.09
C ARG A 7 11.61 8.56 9.97
N ALA A 8 11.49 9.01 8.73
CA ALA A 8 11.51 8.12 7.56
C ALA A 8 12.82 7.34 7.44
N GLN A 9 13.96 8.01 7.66
CA GLN A 9 15.28 7.37 7.71
C GLN A 9 15.37 6.33 8.84
N GLY A 10 14.77 6.60 9.99
CA GLY A 10 14.70 5.66 11.10
C GLY A 10 13.93 4.38 10.79
N LEU A 11 13.03 4.40 9.79
CA LEU A 11 12.28 3.24 9.33
C LEU A 11 13.01 2.42 8.26
N SER A 12 14.19 2.82 7.80
CA SER A 12 14.85 2.22 6.62
C SER A 12 14.96 0.69 6.68
N GLY A 13 15.34 0.12 7.82
CA GLY A 13 15.40 -1.33 7.99
C GLY A 13 14.04 -2.03 7.87
N GLN A 14 13.00 -1.41 8.43
CA GLN A 14 11.63 -1.93 8.34
C GLN A 14 11.07 -1.81 6.91
N LEU A 15 11.34 -0.70 6.24
CA LEU A 15 10.94 -0.51 4.84
C LEU A 15 11.57 -1.57 3.93
N VAL A 16 12.87 -1.85 4.11
CA VAL A 16 13.54 -2.92 3.36
C VAL A 16 12.90 -4.28 3.66
N ALA A 17 12.61 -4.58 4.92
CA ALA A 17 11.98 -5.85 5.30
C ALA A 17 10.58 -6.00 4.68
N TRP A 18 9.74 -4.98 4.73
CA TRP A 18 8.41 -4.99 4.09
C TRP A 18 8.51 -5.21 2.59
N ARG A 19 9.38 -4.44 1.92
CA ARG A 19 9.57 -4.55 0.48
C ARG A 19 10.03 -5.95 0.08
N HIS A 20 11.06 -6.51 0.75
CA HIS A 20 11.58 -7.84 0.41
C HIS A 20 10.51 -8.93 0.61
N HIS A 21 9.72 -8.83 1.67
CA HIS A 21 8.64 -9.79 1.90
C HIS A 21 7.56 -9.72 0.83
N LEU A 22 7.06 -8.53 0.51
CA LEU A 22 6.07 -8.32 -0.54
C LEU A 22 6.59 -8.80 -1.91
N HIS A 23 7.86 -8.52 -2.20
CA HIS A 23 8.50 -8.93 -3.45
C HIS A 23 8.55 -10.45 -3.63
N GLN A 24 8.62 -11.21 -2.54
CA GLN A 24 8.66 -12.68 -2.55
C GLN A 24 7.29 -13.36 -2.72
N ILE A 25 6.19 -12.61 -2.54
CA ILE A 25 4.82 -13.13 -2.61
C ILE A 25 3.99 -12.41 -3.67
N PRO A 26 4.51 -12.15 -4.89
CA PRO A 26 3.75 -11.44 -5.92
C PRO A 26 2.53 -12.23 -6.36
N GLU A 27 1.38 -11.57 -6.38
CA GLU A 27 0.09 -12.11 -6.82
C GLU A 27 -0.51 -11.17 -7.86
N VAL A 28 -1.38 -11.65 -8.73
CA VAL A 28 -1.84 -10.91 -9.89
C VAL A 28 -3.33 -10.56 -9.82
N ASP A 29 -3.69 -9.44 -10.45
CA ASP A 29 -5.06 -8.97 -10.59
C ASP A 29 -5.73 -8.64 -9.25
N MET A 30 -6.89 -9.22 -8.95
CA MET A 30 -7.70 -8.89 -7.76
C MET A 30 -7.71 -9.99 -6.70
N ASP A 31 -7.14 -11.14 -6.97
CA ASP A 31 -7.05 -12.27 -6.01
C ASP A 31 -5.66 -12.34 -5.39
N LEU A 32 -5.45 -11.59 -4.32
CA LEU A 32 -4.16 -11.40 -3.66
C LEU A 32 -4.21 -11.82 -2.18
N PRO A 33 -4.50 -13.09 -1.85
CA PRO A 33 -4.72 -13.52 -0.47
C PRO A 33 -3.48 -13.36 0.42
N GLN A 34 -2.27 -13.67 -0.07
CA GLN A 34 -1.05 -13.57 0.72
C GLN A 34 -0.64 -12.12 0.94
N THR A 35 -0.65 -11.32 -0.12
CA THR A 35 -0.34 -9.88 -0.09
C THR A 35 -1.30 -9.14 0.84
N THR A 36 -2.62 -9.41 0.71
CA THR A 36 -3.66 -8.80 1.53
C THR A 36 -3.51 -9.21 3.00
N ALA A 37 -3.29 -10.49 3.29
CA ALA A 37 -3.10 -10.97 4.66
C ALA A 37 -1.84 -10.36 5.30
N TYR A 38 -0.76 -10.25 4.55
CA TYR A 38 0.48 -9.65 5.06
C TYR A 38 0.30 -8.17 5.39
N ILE A 39 -0.21 -7.37 4.44
CA ILE A 39 -0.45 -5.93 4.66
C ILE A 39 -1.41 -5.73 5.84
N SER A 40 -2.51 -6.50 5.91
CA SER A 40 -3.46 -6.44 7.03
C SER A 40 -2.75 -6.71 8.37
N SER A 41 -1.87 -7.71 8.44
CA SER A 41 -1.12 -8.01 9.66
C SER A 41 -0.17 -6.87 10.08
N GLU A 42 0.43 -6.16 9.14
CA GLU A 42 1.29 -5.00 9.45
C GLU A 42 0.46 -3.79 9.92
N LEU A 43 -0.73 -3.59 9.34
CA LEU A 43 -1.68 -2.56 9.79
C LEU A 43 -2.18 -2.85 11.22
N ASP A 44 -2.46 -4.12 11.55
CA ASP A 44 -2.83 -4.55 12.91
C ASP A 44 -1.73 -4.23 13.93
N LYS A 45 -0.46 -4.51 13.60
CA LYS A 45 0.69 -4.18 14.45
C LYS A 45 0.82 -2.68 14.73
N MET A 46 0.37 -1.86 13.78
CA MET A 46 0.32 -0.39 13.92
C MET A 46 -0.94 0.10 14.64
N ASN A 47 -1.87 -0.79 15.02
CA ASN A 47 -3.21 -0.44 15.54
C ASN A 47 -3.98 0.48 14.60
N LEU A 48 -3.93 0.21 13.29
CA LEU A 48 -4.69 0.91 12.27
C LEU A 48 -5.96 0.14 11.93
N THR A 49 -7.11 0.74 12.20
CA THR A 49 -8.40 0.15 11.84
C THR A 49 -8.55 0.12 10.33
N HIS A 50 -8.85 -1.06 9.80
CA HIS A 50 -9.00 -1.28 8.37
C HIS A 50 -10.00 -2.40 8.07
N GLN A 51 -10.38 -2.51 6.82
CA GLN A 51 -11.21 -3.59 6.30
C GLN A 51 -10.68 -4.10 4.97
N ILE A 52 -10.82 -5.40 4.75
CA ILE A 52 -10.63 -6.01 3.43
C ILE A 52 -11.91 -5.76 2.63
N LEU A 53 -11.76 -5.15 1.48
CA LEU A 53 -12.88 -4.80 0.62
C LEU A 53 -13.44 -6.02 -0.11
N PRO A 54 -14.76 -6.08 -0.30
CA PRO A 54 -15.38 -7.18 -1.05
C PRO A 54 -14.92 -7.20 -2.52
N ASN A 55 -15.10 -8.35 -3.16
CA ASN A 55 -14.73 -8.59 -4.56
C ASN A 55 -13.23 -8.35 -4.86
N GLY A 56 -12.38 -8.50 -3.85
CA GLY A 56 -10.94 -8.35 -4.03
C GLY A 56 -10.47 -6.91 -4.29
N ALA A 57 -11.25 -5.87 -3.98
CA ALA A 57 -10.88 -4.48 -4.29
C ALA A 57 -9.70 -3.93 -3.47
N GLY A 58 -9.24 -4.65 -2.45
CA GLY A 58 -8.05 -4.31 -1.66
C GLY A 58 -8.34 -4.09 -0.18
N ILE A 59 -7.56 -3.20 0.44
CA ILE A 59 -7.67 -2.87 1.87
C ILE A 59 -7.92 -1.38 2.01
N LEU A 60 -8.92 -1.02 2.81
CA LEU A 60 -9.30 0.35 3.10
C LEU A 60 -9.28 0.60 4.60
N GLY A 61 -8.75 1.74 5.04
CA GLY A 61 -8.83 2.19 6.41
C GLY A 61 -8.75 3.69 6.54
N GLU A 62 -8.88 4.18 7.77
CA GLU A 62 -8.81 5.61 8.06
C GLU A 62 -8.08 5.86 9.38
N LEU A 63 -7.42 7.00 9.47
CA LEU A 63 -6.83 7.53 10.71
C LEU A 63 -7.01 9.05 10.78
N GLY A 64 -6.93 9.58 12.00
CA GLY A 64 -7.19 11.00 12.26
C GLY A 64 -8.66 11.35 12.25
N GLN A 65 -8.97 12.61 12.53
CA GLN A 65 -10.32 13.14 12.62
C GLN A 65 -10.38 14.53 11.98
N GLY A 66 -11.53 14.91 11.47
CA GLY A 66 -11.75 16.24 10.88
C GLY A 66 -12.71 16.20 9.69
N GLU A 67 -13.00 17.37 9.14
CA GLU A 67 -13.94 17.54 8.04
C GLU A 67 -13.32 17.18 6.67
N ARG A 68 -12.00 17.41 6.52
CA ARG A 68 -11.29 17.14 5.26
C ARG A 68 -10.70 15.73 5.26
N THR A 69 -10.83 15.06 4.13
CA THR A 69 -10.30 13.70 3.94
C THR A 69 -9.30 13.67 2.78
N LEU A 70 -8.06 13.31 3.08
CA LEU A 70 -7.03 13.01 2.09
C LEU A 70 -6.96 11.50 1.88
N LEU A 71 -7.07 11.05 0.62
CA LEU A 71 -6.79 9.67 0.25
C LEU A 71 -5.30 9.48 -0.04
N LEU A 72 -4.68 8.51 0.60
CA LEU A 72 -3.38 7.97 0.20
C LEU A 72 -3.59 6.60 -0.46
N ARG A 73 -3.12 6.43 -1.69
CA ARG A 73 -3.33 5.20 -2.47
C ARG A 73 -2.01 4.56 -2.86
N SER A 74 -1.95 3.24 -2.74
CA SER A 74 -0.95 2.36 -3.35
C SER A 74 -1.64 1.23 -4.08
N ASP A 75 -1.10 0.82 -5.22
CA ASP A 75 -1.39 -0.47 -5.84
C ASP A 75 -0.58 -1.58 -5.16
N ILE A 76 -1.02 -2.84 -5.31
CA ILE A 76 -0.40 -3.98 -4.63
C ILE A 76 -0.38 -5.27 -5.46
N ASP A 77 -0.92 -5.27 -6.67
CA ASP A 77 -0.86 -6.42 -7.59
C ASP A 77 0.49 -6.49 -8.31
N ALA A 78 0.78 -7.64 -8.90
CA ALA A 78 2.00 -7.93 -9.63
C ALA A 78 1.67 -8.40 -11.06
N LEU A 79 2.72 -8.69 -11.83
CA LEU A 79 2.60 -9.15 -13.22
C LEU A 79 2.91 -10.65 -13.31
N PRO A 80 2.26 -11.39 -14.24
CA PRO A 80 2.54 -12.80 -14.51
C PRO A 80 3.83 -12.93 -15.35
N ILE A 81 4.94 -12.47 -14.80
CA ILE A 81 6.27 -12.43 -15.42
C ILE A 81 7.21 -13.23 -14.53
N LYS A 82 7.92 -14.21 -15.08
CA LYS A 82 8.97 -14.92 -14.36
C LYS A 82 10.11 -13.96 -14.02
N GLU A 83 10.45 -13.90 -12.75
CA GLU A 83 11.57 -13.07 -12.31
C GLU A 83 12.92 -13.71 -12.68
N GLU A 84 13.82 -12.89 -13.21
CA GLU A 84 15.19 -13.26 -13.59
C GLU A 84 16.23 -12.25 -13.06
N SER A 85 15.88 -11.50 -12.01
CA SER A 85 16.76 -10.47 -11.42
C SER A 85 18.04 -11.05 -10.79
N GLY A 86 17.99 -12.28 -10.28
CA GLY A 86 19.08 -12.89 -9.53
C GLY A 86 19.21 -12.38 -8.10
N GLU A 87 18.27 -11.58 -7.62
CA GLU A 87 18.24 -11.09 -6.24
C GLU A 87 17.97 -12.20 -5.23
N THR A 88 18.51 -12.07 -4.02
CA THR A 88 18.33 -13.07 -2.95
C THR A 88 16.90 -13.17 -2.44
N PHE A 89 16.09 -12.13 -2.68
CA PHE A 89 14.67 -12.03 -2.35
C PHE A 89 13.76 -12.13 -3.59
N ALA A 90 14.30 -12.62 -4.72
CA ALA A 90 13.52 -12.83 -5.94
C ALA A 90 12.33 -13.76 -5.71
N SER A 91 11.24 -13.52 -6.41
CA SER A 91 10.06 -14.39 -6.37
C SER A 91 10.34 -15.72 -7.08
N THR A 92 9.64 -16.78 -6.65
CA THR A 92 9.78 -18.12 -7.22
C THR A 92 8.45 -18.71 -7.73
N ASN A 93 7.36 -17.94 -7.66
CA ASN A 93 6.01 -18.41 -7.98
C ASN A 93 5.57 -18.12 -9.44
N GLY A 94 6.48 -17.59 -10.27
CA GLY A 94 6.19 -17.28 -11.68
C GLY A 94 5.58 -15.90 -11.93
N CYS A 95 5.43 -15.10 -10.88
CA CYS A 95 5.01 -13.70 -10.94
C CYS A 95 6.13 -12.79 -10.45
N MET A 96 6.05 -11.49 -10.74
CA MET A 96 7.06 -10.51 -10.34
C MET A 96 6.41 -9.13 -10.12
N HIS A 97 6.85 -8.41 -9.09
CA HIS A 97 6.56 -6.99 -8.93
C HIS A 97 7.42 -6.15 -9.89
N ALA A 98 7.26 -6.38 -11.20
CA ALA A 98 8.07 -5.71 -12.23
C ALA A 98 7.73 -4.22 -12.40
N CYS A 99 6.53 -3.79 -11.99
CA CYS A 99 6.10 -2.39 -11.97
C CYS A 99 6.43 -1.67 -10.63
N GLY A 100 6.94 -2.40 -9.63
CA GLY A 100 7.36 -1.81 -8.35
C GLY A 100 6.23 -1.59 -7.34
N HIS A 101 5.11 -2.30 -7.46
CA HIS A 101 3.98 -2.15 -6.53
C HIS A 101 4.32 -2.62 -5.09
N ASP A 102 5.27 -3.52 -4.92
CA ASP A 102 5.89 -3.86 -3.64
C ASP A 102 6.53 -2.64 -2.95
N LEU A 103 7.21 -1.80 -3.73
CA LEU A 103 7.77 -0.54 -3.26
C LEU A 103 6.67 0.47 -2.92
N HIS A 104 5.62 0.58 -3.75
CA HIS A 104 4.51 1.49 -3.49
C HIS A 104 3.77 1.13 -2.20
N ALA A 105 3.48 -0.17 -1.99
CA ALA A 105 2.88 -0.65 -0.75
C ALA A 105 3.76 -0.35 0.47
N THR A 106 5.07 -0.56 0.33
CA THR A 106 6.05 -0.25 1.38
C THR A 106 6.07 1.23 1.74
N VAL A 107 6.04 2.11 0.73
CA VAL A 107 5.98 3.57 0.94
C VAL A 107 4.71 3.97 1.70
N LEU A 108 3.57 3.40 1.34
CA LEU A 108 2.31 3.67 2.05
C LEU A 108 2.34 3.15 3.49
N LEU A 109 2.84 1.93 3.75
CA LEU A 109 3.02 1.41 5.11
C LEU A 109 3.93 2.31 5.95
N GLY A 110 5.03 2.79 5.38
CA GLY A 110 5.96 3.72 6.03
C GLY A 110 5.30 5.06 6.36
N ALA A 111 4.55 5.62 5.42
CA ALA A 111 3.80 6.86 5.63
C ALA A 111 2.76 6.70 6.75
N LEU A 112 2.00 5.59 6.74
CA LEU A 112 1.01 5.28 7.76
C LEU A 112 1.62 5.11 9.15
N SER A 113 2.79 4.48 9.26
CA SER A 113 3.54 4.37 10.53
C SER A 113 3.89 5.74 11.11
N ILE A 114 4.32 6.69 10.27
CA ILE A 114 4.63 8.05 10.69
C ILE A 114 3.37 8.82 11.07
N LEU A 115 2.32 8.74 10.25
CA LEU A 115 1.05 9.43 10.47
C LEU A 115 0.33 8.91 11.71
N LYS A 116 0.38 7.59 11.98
CA LYS A 116 -0.21 7.00 13.19
C LYS A 116 0.42 7.57 14.47
N ALA A 117 1.72 7.78 14.46
CA ALA A 117 2.41 8.37 15.62
C ALA A 117 2.04 9.86 15.86
N GLU A 118 1.47 10.54 14.90
CA GLU A 118 1.01 11.94 14.95
C GLU A 118 -0.52 12.05 14.87
N GLU A 119 -1.26 10.95 14.99
CA GLU A 119 -2.70 10.87 14.71
C GLU A 119 -3.51 11.95 15.46
N GLU A 120 -3.20 12.20 16.72
CA GLU A 120 -3.89 13.20 17.53
C GLU A 120 -3.70 14.66 17.07
N THR A 121 -2.65 14.91 16.28
CA THR A 121 -2.28 16.24 15.78
C THR A 121 -2.64 16.47 14.32
N LEU A 122 -3.18 15.45 13.66
CA LEU A 122 -3.60 15.58 12.26
C LEU A 122 -4.75 16.59 12.12
N GLY A 123 -4.60 17.54 11.20
CA GLY A 123 -5.62 18.57 10.92
C GLY A 123 -6.79 18.06 10.06
N GLY A 124 -6.92 16.76 9.85
CA GLY A 124 -7.94 16.13 9.01
C GLY A 124 -7.88 14.63 9.09
N ARG A 125 -8.67 13.98 8.28
CA ARG A 125 -8.73 12.52 8.14
C ARG A 125 -7.84 12.07 7.00
N VAL A 126 -7.12 10.97 7.22
CA VAL A 126 -6.37 10.27 6.17
C VAL A 126 -7.07 8.94 5.93
N ARG A 127 -7.66 8.80 4.74
CA ARG A 127 -8.11 7.51 4.21
C ARG A 127 -6.95 6.86 3.49
N PHE A 128 -6.71 5.57 3.70
CA PHE A 128 -5.66 4.84 2.98
C PHE A 128 -6.25 3.65 2.24
N LEU A 129 -5.72 3.41 1.04
CA LEU A 129 -6.18 2.35 0.14
C LEU A 129 -4.98 1.59 -0.42
N PHE A 130 -4.91 0.30 -0.12
CA PHE A 130 -4.07 -0.65 -0.83
C PHE A 130 -4.94 -1.32 -1.90
N GLN A 131 -4.82 -0.88 -3.13
CA GLN A 131 -5.67 -1.26 -4.26
C GLN A 131 -5.08 -2.44 -5.02
N THR A 132 -5.90 -3.42 -5.33
CA THR A 132 -5.61 -4.55 -6.22
C THR A 132 -5.91 -4.18 -7.67
N GLY A 133 -5.49 -5.03 -8.63
CA GLY A 133 -5.93 -4.98 -10.02
C GLY A 133 -5.64 -3.65 -10.74
N GLU A 134 -4.48 -3.04 -10.49
CA GLU A 134 -4.05 -1.84 -11.21
C GLU A 134 -3.71 -2.20 -12.66
N GLU A 135 -2.93 -3.25 -12.87
CA GLU A 135 -2.44 -3.71 -14.17
C GLU A 135 -3.57 -4.16 -15.12
N THR A 136 -4.73 -4.54 -14.56
CA THR A 136 -5.94 -4.89 -15.32
C THR A 136 -6.97 -3.75 -15.37
N MET A 137 -6.71 -2.62 -14.69
CA MET A 137 -7.65 -1.50 -14.49
C MET A 137 -8.98 -1.92 -13.84
N SER A 138 -8.99 -3.03 -13.12
CA SER A 138 -10.21 -3.59 -12.50
C SER A 138 -10.44 -3.05 -11.09
N GLY A 139 -9.40 -2.98 -10.27
CA GLY A 139 -9.50 -2.62 -8.86
C GLY A 139 -10.02 -1.21 -8.62
N ALA A 140 -9.52 -0.19 -9.32
CA ALA A 140 -9.99 1.17 -9.17
C ALA A 140 -11.48 1.32 -9.53
N LYS A 141 -11.94 0.62 -10.58
CA LYS A 141 -13.37 0.61 -10.96
C LYS A 141 -14.22 0.03 -9.85
N GLU A 142 -13.77 -1.04 -9.22
CA GLU A 142 -14.50 -1.70 -8.13
C GLU A 142 -14.54 -0.81 -6.88
N VAL A 143 -13.44 -0.17 -6.51
CA VAL A 143 -13.39 0.82 -5.42
C VAL A 143 -14.39 1.95 -5.62
N VAL A 144 -14.43 2.51 -6.84
CA VAL A 144 -15.40 3.58 -7.20
C VAL A 144 -16.83 3.06 -7.14
N ARG A 145 -17.10 1.87 -7.71
CA ARG A 145 -18.43 1.25 -7.71
C ARG A 145 -18.96 1.00 -6.30
N GLN A 146 -18.08 0.70 -5.35
CA GLN A 146 -18.42 0.50 -3.94
C GLN A 146 -18.59 1.80 -3.16
N GLY A 147 -18.37 2.97 -3.76
CA GLY A 147 -18.55 4.28 -3.11
C GLY A 147 -17.39 4.70 -2.18
N HIS A 148 -16.26 3.98 -2.22
CA HIS A 148 -15.17 4.22 -1.27
C HIS A 148 -14.41 5.52 -1.47
N LEU A 149 -14.67 6.26 -2.55
CA LEU A 149 -14.12 7.59 -2.79
C LEU A 149 -15.06 8.72 -2.36
N GLU A 150 -16.26 8.41 -1.89
CA GLU A 150 -17.20 9.42 -1.41
C GLU A 150 -16.62 10.16 -0.19
N GLY A 151 -16.75 11.50 -0.20
CA GLY A 151 -16.22 12.36 0.86
C GLY A 151 -14.69 12.53 0.87
N VAL A 152 -13.99 12.10 -0.18
CA VAL A 152 -12.56 12.39 -0.37
C VAL A 152 -12.39 13.76 -1.03
N ASP A 153 -11.66 14.67 -0.37
CA ASP A 153 -11.39 16.03 -0.88
C ASP A 153 -10.18 16.07 -1.81
N ALA A 154 -9.18 15.23 -1.56
CA ALA A 154 -7.96 15.12 -2.36
C ALA A 154 -7.39 13.71 -2.31
N ALA A 155 -6.65 13.33 -3.35
CA ALA A 155 -5.97 12.03 -3.40
C ALA A 155 -4.49 12.22 -3.77
N PHE A 156 -3.64 11.38 -3.18
CA PHE A 156 -2.22 11.30 -3.48
C PHE A 156 -1.82 9.84 -3.71
N ALA A 157 -1.05 9.62 -4.77
CA ALA A 157 -0.38 8.36 -5.07
C ALA A 157 1.01 8.65 -5.62
N ALA A 158 1.94 7.72 -5.42
CA ALA A 158 3.28 7.78 -5.99
C ALA A 158 3.52 6.55 -6.87
N HIS A 159 4.33 6.71 -7.92
CA HIS A 159 4.74 5.61 -8.78
C HIS A 159 6.26 5.62 -8.94
N ALA A 160 6.89 4.46 -8.76
CA ALA A 160 8.32 4.28 -9.04
C ALA A 160 8.53 4.21 -10.56
N ILE A 161 9.51 4.94 -11.06
CA ILE A 161 9.87 4.91 -12.48
C ILE A 161 11.35 4.57 -12.59
N ALA A 162 11.68 3.52 -13.34
CA ALA A 162 13.06 3.28 -13.74
C ALA A 162 13.48 4.36 -14.75
N GLN A 163 14.49 5.17 -14.43
CA GLN A 163 15.13 6.01 -15.44
C GLN A 163 16.06 5.13 -16.26
N ILE A 164 15.80 5.07 -17.56
CA ILE A 164 16.64 4.39 -18.56
C ILE A 164 17.72 5.36 -19.03
#